data_d23a3144cf6e1fa729e36ffeca1918cc
#
_entry.id   d23a3144cf6e1fa729e36ffeca1918cc
#
_cell.length_a   1.000
_cell.length_b   1.000
_cell.length_c   1.000
_cell.angle_alpha   90.00
_cell.angle_beta   90.00
_cell.angle_gamma   90.00
#
_symmetry.space_group_name_H-M   'P 1'
#
loop_
_entity.id
_entity.type
_entity.pdbx_description
1 polymer ?
#
loop_
_entity_poly.entity_id
_entity_poly.type
_entity_poly.pdbx_seq_one_letter_code
_entity_poly.pdbx_strand_id
1 'polypeptide(L)'
;RDKFPVIIAGGSFNNDTHITKTRKEYCALIDTLIKKCDPDKVVFVIGASLKGYEKYLLDHAKKFEIFAFVPATISKARLHALQRCNVSIRVAIEPSSMGIYKSIAYEIFKRNASVLLALDGNSSVVNLVQEAKNAKYSCRIFVNPHCKMLKKKADSLLGYVTLLQDSNNEEDVLKYIHA
;
A
#
# COMPACT_ATOMS: atom_id res chain seq x y z
N ARG A 1 4.76 11.04 -18.66
CA ARG A 1 5.77 10.90 -17.63
C ARG A 1 5.25 10.07 -16.46
N ASP A 2 6.06 9.14 -16.02
CA ASP A 2 5.67 8.25 -14.91
C ASP A 2 5.68 9.00 -13.59
N LYS A 3 4.62 8.77 -12.80
CA LYS A 3 4.52 9.29 -11.46
C LYS A 3 5.24 8.37 -10.48
N PHE A 4 5.70 8.93 -9.38
CA PHE A 4 6.36 8.18 -8.32
C PHE A 4 5.30 7.37 -7.54
N PRO A 5 5.41 6.04 -7.49
CA PRO A 5 4.41 5.22 -6.80
C PRO A 5 4.62 5.15 -5.29
N VAL A 6 3.55 5.36 -4.55
CA VAL A 6 3.47 5.16 -3.11
C VAL A 6 2.42 4.09 -2.85
N ILE A 7 2.84 2.95 -2.35
CA ILE A 7 1.97 1.80 -2.10
C ILE A 7 1.48 1.85 -0.66
N ILE A 8 0.16 1.87 -0.48
CA ILE A 8 -0.47 1.80 0.83
C ILE A 8 -1.12 0.42 0.95
N ALA A 9 -0.58 -0.42 1.81
CA ALA A 9 -1.11 -1.74 2.09
C ALA A 9 -1.71 -1.75 3.49
N GLY A 10 -3.02 -1.86 3.58
CA GLY A 10 -3.68 -1.79 4.89
C GLY A 10 -5.15 -2.12 4.81
N GLY A 11 -5.45 -3.39 4.69
CA GLY A 11 -6.78 -3.94 4.70
C GLY A 11 -6.70 -5.42 4.44
N SER A 12 -7.68 -6.18 4.89
CA SER A 12 -7.73 -7.61 4.65
C SER A 12 -8.83 -7.94 3.68
N PHE A 13 -8.52 -8.83 2.74
CA PHE A 13 -9.48 -9.31 1.76
C PHE A 13 -10.43 -10.33 2.37
N ASN A 14 -9.89 -11.22 3.16
CA ASN A 14 -10.56 -12.48 3.46
C ASN A 14 -11.03 -12.63 4.90
N ASN A 15 -10.67 -11.74 5.79
CA ASN A 15 -10.99 -11.97 7.20
C ASN A 15 -11.11 -10.68 7.98
N ASP A 16 -12.34 -10.31 8.31
CA ASP A 16 -12.64 -9.11 9.09
C ASP A 16 -12.08 -9.17 10.51
N THR A 17 -11.83 -10.37 11.04
CA THR A 17 -11.31 -10.51 12.40
C THR A 17 -9.85 -10.11 12.53
N HIS A 18 -9.13 -10.01 11.41
CA HIS A 18 -7.73 -9.61 11.42
C HIS A 18 -7.52 -8.12 11.10
N ILE A 19 -8.60 -7.39 10.83
CA ILE A 19 -8.49 -5.97 10.60
C ILE A 19 -8.38 -5.28 11.95
N THR A 20 -7.24 -4.73 12.21
CA THR A 20 -7.06 -3.91 13.40
C THR A 20 -7.73 -2.55 13.16
N LYS A 21 -8.15 -1.91 14.25
CA LYS A 21 -8.67 -0.55 14.16
C LYS A 21 -7.57 0.36 13.61
N THR A 22 -7.91 1.22 12.63
CA THR A 22 -6.95 2.18 12.10
C THR A 22 -6.44 3.11 13.20
N ARG A 23 -5.14 3.31 13.22
CA ARG A 23 -4.49 4.19 14.18
C ARG A 23 -4.51 5.63 13.67
N LYS A 24 -4.81 6.55 14.56
CA LYS A 24 -4.85 7.98 14.21
C LYS A 24 -3.53 8.47 13.63
N GLU A 25 -2.42 7.99 14.17
CA GLU A 25 -1.07 8.41 13.77
C GLU A 25 -0.80 8.07 12.30
N TYR A 26 -1.29 6.92 11.83
CA TYR A 26 -1.08 6.52 10.45
C TYR A 26 -2.09 7.14 9.49
N CYS A 27 -3.29 7.41 9.96
CA CYS A 27 -4.22 8.23 9.19
C CYS A 27 -3.68 9.65 9.01
N ALA A 28 -3.08 10.20 10.05
CA ALA A 28 -2.42 11.52 9.98
C ALA A 28 -1.23 11.50 9.01
N LEU A 29 -0.48 10.41 8.97
CA LEU A 29 0.58 10.24 7.97
C LEU A 29 0.02 10.30 6.55
N ILE A 30 -1.06 9.55 6.29
CA ILE A 30 -1.72 9.56 4.98
C ILE A 30 -2.21 10.97 4.64
N ASP A 31 -2.83 11.67 5.59
CA ASP A 31 -3.28 13.06 5.39
C ASP A 31 -2.12 13.97 5.00
N THR A 32 -0.98 13.81 5.65
CA THR A 32 0.20 14.61 5.35
C THR A 32 0.73 14.32 3.94
N LEU A 33 0.76 13.05 3.53
CA LEU A 33 1.17 12.70 2.18
C LEU A 33 0.24 13.31 1.14
N ILE A 34 -1.06 13.25 1.37
CA ILE A 34 -2.06 13.85 0.47
C ILE A 34 -1.85 15.37 0.37
N LYS A 35 -1.54 16.01 1.50
CA LYS A 35 -1.35 17.46 1.54
C LYS A 35 -0.03 17.90 0.91
N LYS A 36 1.04 17.15 1.11
CA LYS A 36 2.40 17.56 0.72
C LYS A 36 2.82 17.08 -0.66
N CYS A 37 2.29 15.95 -1.13
CA CYS A 37 2.66 15.43 -2.43
C CYS A 37 1.88 16.12 -3.54
N ASP A 38 2.52 16.21 -4.71
CA ASP A 38 1.89 16.77 -5.90
C ASP A 38 1.15 15.68 -6.65
N PRO A 39 -0.18 15.83 -6.89
CA PRO A 39 -0.96 14.85 -7.65
C PRO A 39 -0.42 14.59 -9.07
N ASP A 40 0.31 15.54 -9.65
CA ASP A 40 0.91 15.36 -10.97
C ASP A 40 2.18 14.51 -10.93
N LYS A 41 2.75 14.30 -9.75
CA LYS A 41 4.05 13.62 -9.59
C LYS A 41 3.97 12.30 -8.83
N VAL A 42 2.88 12.06 -8.10
CA VAL A 42 2.72 10.89 -7.24
C VAL A 42 1.46 10.14 -7.64
N VAL A 43 1.56 8.81 -7.69
CA VAL A 43 0.42 7.91 -7.83
C VAL A 43 0.37 7.02 -6.59
N PHE A 44 -0.82 6.82 -6.03
CA PHE A 44 -1.01 5.87 -4.95
C PHE A 44 -1.40 4.51 -5.52
N VAL A 45 -0.93 3.45 -4.85
CA VAL A 45 -1.20 2.08 -5.25
C VAL A 45 -1.79 1.34 -4.06
N ILE A 46 -2.91 0.68 -4.28
CA ILE A 46 -3.62 -0.09 -3.25
C ILE A 46 -4.06 -1.44 -3.81
N GLY A 47 -4.52 -2.31 -2.90
CA GLY A 47 -5.26 -3.50 -3.28
C GLY A 47 -6.75 -3.20 -3.45
N ALA A 48 -7.59 -4.20 -3.17
CA ALA A 48 -9.03 -4.09 -3.41
C ALA A 48 -9.86 -4.39 -2.16
N SER A 49 -9.31 -4.18 -0.97
CA SER A 49 -10.00 -4.54 0.27
C SER A 49 -11.18 -3.62 0.58
N LEU A 50 -11.11 -2.36 0.20
CA LEU A 50 -12.10 -1.32 0.55
C LEU A 50 -12.26 -1.18 2.07
N LYS A 51 -11.20 -1.44 2.82
CA LYS A 51 -11.20 -1.44 4.28
C LYS A 51 -9.92 -0.80 4.80
N GLY A 52 -9.95 -0.41 6.08
CA GLY A 52 -8.78 0.07 6.78
C GLY A 52 -8.14 1.29 6.13
N TYR A 53 -6.83 1.29 6.08
CA TYR A 53 -6.06 2.42 5.54
C TYR A 53 -6.26 2.62 4.04
N GLU A 54 -6.52 1.56 3.29
CA GLU A 54 -6.80 1.67 1.85
C GLU A 54 -8.11 2.42 1.62
N LYS A 55 -9.13 2.13 2.42
CA LYS A 55 -10.41 2.86 2.37
C LYS A 55 -10.21 4.32 2.78
N TYR A 56 -9.41 4.56 3.82
CA TYR A 56 -9.11 5.92 4.26
C TYR A 56 -8.47 6.73 3.13
N LEU A 57 -7.51 6.15 2.45
CA LEU A 57 -6.86 6.80 1.30
C LEU A 57 -7.88 7.11 0.19
N LEU A 58 -8.73 6.14 -0.17
CA LEU A 58 -9.74 6.34 -1.20
C LEU A 58 -10.68 7.49 -0.88
N ASP A 59 -11.05 7.64 0.38
CA ASP A 59 -11.98 8.68 0.81
C ASP A 59 -11.34 10.07 0.81
N HIS A 60 -10.02 10.16 0.96
CA HIS A 60 -9.33 11.44 1.17
C HIS A 60 -8.42 11.88 0.02
N ALA A 61 -7.99 10.98 -0.85
CA ALA A 61 -7.03 11.26 -1.91
C ALA A 61 -7.69 11.42 -3.28
N LYS A 62 -8.82 12.12 -3.35
CA LYS A 62 -9.63 12.20 -4.58
C LYS A 62 -8.97 12.96 -5.72
N LYS A 63 -7.98 13.79 -5.42
CA LYS A 63 -7.24 14.53 -6.45
C LYS A 63 -6.10 13.72 -7.06
N PHE A 64 -5.77 12.58 -6.47
CA PHE A 64 -4.66 11.75 -6.91
C PHE A 64 -5.12 10.63 -7.82
N GLU A 65 -4.26 10.26 -8.75
CA GLU A 65 -4.40 9.00 -9.46
C GLU A 65 -4.14 7.86 -8.48
N ILE A 66 -5.01 6.85 -8.50
CA ILE A 66 -4.89 5.67 -7.63
C ILE A 66 -5.02 4.42 -8.49
N PHE A 67 -4.03 3.53 -8.42
CA PHE A 67 -4.12 2.21 -9.02
C PHE A 67 -4.60 1.22 -7.98
N ALA A 68 -5.71 0.54 -8.26
CA ALA A 68 -6.23 -0.54 -7.42
C ALA A 68 -5.95 -1.88 -8.08
N PHE A 69 -5.12 -2.69 -7.46
CA PHE A 69 -4.82 -4.04 -7.96
C PHE A 69 -5.84 -5.01 -7.41
N VAL A 70 -6.53 -5.72 -8.31
CA VAL A 70 -7.62 -6.63 -7.94
C VAL A 70 -7.30 -8.04 -8.41
N PRO A 71 -7.70 -9.08 -7.64
CA PRO A 71 -7.57 -10.45 -8.13
C PRO A 71 -8.60 -10.72 -9.24
N ALA A 72 -8.26 -11.61 -10.16
CA ALA A 72 -9.20 -12.00 -11.23
C ALA A 72 -10.49 -12.62 -10.66
N THR A 73 -10.42 -13.13 -9.44
CA THR A 73 -11.55 -13.75 -8.74
C THR A 73 -12.38 -12.77 -7.92
N ILE A 74 -12.14 -11.46 -8.06
CA ILE A 74 -12.88 -10.44 -7.31
C ILE A 74 -14.38 -10.58 -7.57
N SER A 75 -15.21 -10.40 -6.51
CA SER A 75 -16.65 -10.43 -6.64
C SER A 75 -17.16 -9.23 -7.44
N LYS A 76 -18.30 -9.42 -8.12
CA LYS A 76 -18.94 -8.31 -8.86
C LYS A 76 -19.28 -7.14 -7.97
N ALA A 77 -19.79 -7.42 -6.75
CA ALA A 77 -20.14 -6.37 -5.80
C ALA A 77 -18.93 -5.52 -5.42
N ARG A 78 -17.81 -6.15 -5.13
CA ARG A 78 -16.59 -5.43 -4.77
C ARG A 78 -16.01 -4.66 -5.96
N LEU A 79 -16.02 -5.28 -7.14
CA LEU A 79 -15.58 -4.60 -8.35
C LEU A 79 -16.43 -3.36 -8.63
N HIS A 80 -17.76 -3.47 -8.53
CA HIS A 80 -18.63 -2.32 -8.70
C HIS A 80 -18.36 -1.22 -7.67
N ALA A 81 -18.09 -1.61 -6.42
CA ALA A 81 -17.75 -0.63 -5.39
C ALA A 81 -16.47 0.13 -5.73
N LEU A 82 -15.45 -0.56 -6.24
CA LEU A 82 -14.21 0.08 -6.71
C LEU A 82 -14.45 0.97 -7.92
N GLN A 83 -15.27 0.54 -8.86
CA GLN A 83 -15.57 1.31 -10.07
C GLN A 83 -16.28 2.63 -9.76
N ARG A 84 -16.98 2.71 -8.62
CA ARG A 84 -17.59 3.96 -8.16
C ARG A 84 -16.57 4.92 -7.54
N CYS A 85 -15.38 4.43 -7.22
CA CYS A 85 -14.28 5.28 -6.78
C CYS A 85 -13.48 5.76 -7.99
N ASN A 86 -12.76 6.87 -7.84
CA ASN A 86 -11.94 7.39 -8.93
C ASN A 86 -10.58 6.66 -8.94
N VAL A 87 -10.58 5.40 -9.38
CA VAL A 87 -9.37 4.57 -9.42
C VAL A 87 -9.20 3.93 -10.79
N SER A 88 -7.94 3.66 -11.14
CA SER A 88 -7.59 2.83 -12.30
C SER A 88 -7.43 1.38 -11.83
N ILE A 89 -8.29 0.50 -12.31
CA ILE A 89 -8.30 -0.89 -11.89
C ILE A 89 -7.27 -1.69 -12.69
N ARG A 90 -6.43 -2.45 -11.98
CA ARG A 90 -5.44 -3.36 -12.56
C ARG A 90 -5.75 -4.77 -12.11
N VAL A 91 -5.99 -5.67 -13.05
CA VAL A 91 -6.27 -7.08 -12.75
C VAL A 91 -4.95 -7.80 -12.54
N ALA A 92 -4.85 -8.54 -11.43
CA ALA A 92 -3.65 -9.29 -11.11
C ALA A 92 -3.40 -10.41 -12.15
N ILE A 93 -2.12 -10.67 -12.40
CA ILE A 93 -1.72 -11.69 -13.38
C ILE A 93 -2.06 -13.11 -12.94
N GLU A 94 -2.22 -13.33 -11.62
CA GLU A 94 -2.64 -14.62 -11.09
C GLU A 94 -4.07 -14.52 -10.54
N PRO A 95 -4.86 -15.61 -10.61
CA PRO A 95 -6.29 -15.55 -10.27
C PRO A 95 -6.59 -15.41 -8.78
N SER A 96 -5.65 -15.72 -7.90
CA SER A 96 -5.88 -15.66 -6.45
C SER A 96 -5.62 -14.25 -5.90
N SER A 97 -6.15 -13.97 -4.70
CA SER A 97 -5.87 -12.73 -4.00
C SER A 97 -4.37 -12.56 -3.71
N MET A 98 -3.64 -13.65 -3.58
CA MET A 98 -2.19 -13.64 -3.37
C MET A 98 -1.44 -13.11 -4.59
N GLY A 99 -2.00 -13.17 -5.78
CA GLY A 99 -1.39 -12.66 -7.00
C GLY A 99 -1.25 -11.14 -7.04
N ILE A 100 -1.95 -10.43 -6.17
CA ILE A 100 -1.87 -8.96 -6.11
C ILE A 100 -0.43 -8.52 -5.83
N TYR A 101 0.24 -9.09 -4.85
CA TYR A 101 1.60 -8.67 -4.52
C TYR A 101 2.60 -8.97 -5.65
N LYS A 102 2.39 -10.06 -6.39
CA LYS A 102 3.23 -10.38 -7.55
C LYS A 102 3.02 -9.38 -8.69
N SER A 103 1.77 -8.97 -8.91
CA SER A 103 1.45 -7.97 -9.93
C SER A 103 2.03 -6.61 -9.59
N ILE A 104 1.96 -6.20 -8.34
CA ILE A 104 2.61 -4.96 -7.87
C ILE A 104 4.12 -5.06 -8.08
N ALA A 105 4.74 -6.19 -7.73
CA ALA A 105 6.16 -6.39 -7.95
C ALA A 105 6.52 -6.26 -9.43
N TYR A 106 5.76 -6.90 -10.29
CA TYR A 106 6.01 -6.88 -11.73
C TYR A 106 5.82 -5.49 -12.35
N GLU A 107 4.73 -4.80 -11.98
CA GLU A 107 4.39 -3.51 -12.60
C GLU A 107 5.07 -2.32 -11.95
N ILE A 108 5.41 -2.41 -10.67
CA ILE A 108 5.96 -1.28 -9.91
C ILE A 108 7.43 -1.53 -9.56
N PHE A 109 7.72 -2.57 -8.77
CA PHE A 109 9.05 -2.76 -8.19
C PHE A 109 10.14 -3.06 -9.23
N LYS A 110 9.77 -3.62 -10.36
CA LYS A 110 10.72 -3.90 -11.44
C LYS A 110 10.94 -2.72 -12.38
N ARG A 111 10.17 -1.66 -12.24
CA ARG A 111 10.20 -0.53 -13.16
C ARG A 111 10.49 0.81 -12.53
N ASN A 112 10.21 0.97 -11.25
CA ASN A 112 10.23 2.27 -10.59
C ASN A 112 10.83 2.19 -9.19
N ALA A 113 11.53 3.24 -8.79
CA ALA A 113 11.74 3.51 -7.37
C ALA A 113 10.38 3.80 -6.73
N SER A 114 10.21 3.46 -5.46
CA SER A 114 8.91 3.54 -4.80
C SER A 114 9.04 3.62 -3.28
N VAL A 115 7.90 3.86 -2.63
CA VAL A 115 7.76 3.77 -1.18
C VAL A 115 6.62 2.82 -0.88
N LEU A 116 6.82 1.91 0.05
CA LEU A 116 5.79 1.02 0.56
C LEU A 116 5.50 1.34 2.02
N LEU A 117 4.22 1.61 2.32
CA LEU A 117 3.71 1.72 3.68
C LEU A 117 2.88 0.47 3.96
N ALA A 118 3.45 -0.48 4.67
CA ALA A 118 2.76 -1.70 5.08
C ALA A 118 2.14 -1.46 6.46
N LEU A 119 0.86 -1.07 6.47
CA LEU A 119 0.18 -0.59 7.66
C LEU A 119 -0.68 -1.65 8.35
N ASP A 120 -1.20 -2.61 7.59
CA ASP A 120 -1.99 -3.70 8.15
C ASP A 120 -2.12 -4.80 7.09
N GLY A 121 -2.52 -5.98 7.51
CA GLY A 121 -2.79 -7.06 6.59
C GLY A 121 -2.31 -8.42 7.10
N ASN A 122 -2.41 -9.39 6.21
CA ASN A 122 -2.06 -10.79 6.47
C ASN A 122 -0.89 -11.24 5.58
N SER A 123 -0.84 -12.53 5.27
CA SER A 123 0.24 -13.12 4.49
C SER A 123 0.47 -12.42 3.14
N SER A 124 -0.57 -11.90 2.51
CA SER A 124 -0.43 -11.18 1.25
C SER A 124 0.44 -9.93 1.40
N VAL A 125 0.23 -9.16 2.47
CA VAL A 125 1.04 -7.96 2.74
C VAL A 125 2.45 -8.33 3.18
N VAL A 126 2.60 -9.41 3.94
CA VAL A 126 3.93 -9.95 4.29
C VAL A 126 4.73 -10.29 3.02
N ASN A 127 4.07 -10.94 2.06
CA ASN A 127 4.70 -11.25 0.78
C ASN A 127 5.02 -10.00 -0.04
N LEU A 128 4.17 -8.98 0.05
CA LEU A 128 4.44 -7.70 -0.61
C LEU A 128 5.70 -7.04 -0.04
N VAL A 129 5.89 -7.10 1.27
CA VAL A 129 7.12 -6.59 1.91
C VAL A 129 8.35 -7.34 1.38
N GLN A 130 8.26 -8.66 1.24
CA GLN A 130 9.36 -9.44 0.68
C GLN A 130 9.66 -9.04 -0.78
N GLU A 131 8.64 -8.85 -1.59
CA GLU A 131 8.82 -8.40 -2.97
C GLU A 131 9.45 -7.01 -3.04
N ALA A 132 9.06 -6.13 -2.13
CA ALA A 132 9.62 -4.79 -2.04
C ALA A 132 11.11 -4.84 -1.67
N LYS A 133 11.48 -5.71 -0.74
CA LYS A 133 12.89 -5.92 -0.37
C LYS A 133 13.70 -6.41 -1.57
N ASN A 134 13.12 -7.27 -2.40
CA ASN A 134 13.77 -7.82 -3.58
C ASN A 134 13.63 -6.95 -4.83
N ALA A 135 13.07 -5.76 -4.69
CA ALA A 135 12.81 -4.87 -5.82
C ALA A 135 14.08 -4.54 -6.60
N LYS A 136 13.96 -4.45 -7.91
CA LYS A 136 15.07 -4.07 -8.79
C LYS A 136 15.50 -2.62 -8.55
N TYR A 137 14.54 -1.74 -8.36
CA TYR A 137 14.78 -0.33 -8.05
C TYR A 137 14.57 -0.10 -6.56
N SER A 138 15.10 0.99 -6.04
CA SER A 138 14.99 1.30 -4.61
C SER A 138 13.53 1.38 -4.17
N CYS A 139 13.15 0.56 -3.21
CA CYS A 139 11.86 0.67 -2.52
C CYS A 139 12.13 0.87 -1.04
N ARG A 140 11.72 2.01 -0.50
CA ARG A 140 11.77 2.25 0.94
C ARG A 140 10.54 1.65 1.58
N ILE A 141 10.77 0.84 2.60
CA ILE A 141 9.71 0.04 3.23
C ILE A 141 9.51 0.50 4.66
N PHE A 142 8.30 0.92 4.96
CA PHE A 142 7.89 1.34 6.30
C PHE A 142 6.79 0.40 6.79
N VAL A 143 6.95 -0.13 7.99
CA VAL A 143 6.07 -1.17 8.52
C VAL A 143 5.47 -0.73 9.84
N ASN A 144 4.16 -0.96 10.00
CA ASN A 144 3.46 -0.79 11.27
C ASN A 144 3.84 -1.92 12.23
N PRO A 145 4.56 -1.63 13.32
CA PRO A 145 4.99 -2.68 14.27
C PRO A 145 3.84 -3.22 15.14
N HIS A 146 2.67 -2.58 15.13
CA HIS A 146 1.51 -3.04 15.89
C HIS A 146 0.78 -4.20 15.21
N CYS A 147 1.05 -4.45 13.93
CA CYS A 147 0.57 -5.63 13.23
C CYS A 147 1.60 -6.76 13.44
N LYS A 148 1.21 -7.80 14.16
CA LYS A 148 2.15 -8.87 14.56
C LYS A 148 2.85 -9.54 13.40
N MET A 149 2.11 -9.87 12.35
CA MET A 149 2.70 -10.54 11.19
C MET A 149 3.70 -9.64 10.47
N LEU A 150 3.39 -8.35 10.34
CA LEU A 150 4.28 -7.39 9.70
C LEU A 150 5.50 -7.11 10.57
N LYS A 151 5.33 -7.01 11.89
CA LYS A 151 6.46 -6.82 12.81
C LYS A 151 7.43 -8.00 12.73
N LYS A 152 6.91 -9.22 12.74
CA LYS A 152 7.72 -10.43 12.59
C LYS A 152 8.50 -10.42 11.28
N LYS A 153 7.83 -10.05 10.19
CA LYS A 153 8.49 -9.96 8.88
C LYS A 153 9.56 -8.87 8.87
N ALA A 154 9.27 -7.71 9.43
CA ALA A 154 10.22 -6.61 9.53
C ALA A 154 11.47 -7.03 10.33
N ASP A 155 11.29 -7.74 11.43
CA ASP A 155 12.41 -8.25 12.24
C ASP A 155 13.32 -9.20 11.45
N SER A 156 12.74 -9.94 10.51
CA SER A 156 13.53 -10.84 9.65
C SER A 156 14.30 -10.10 8.56
N LEU A 157 14.00 -8.82 8.33
CA LEU A 157 14.57 -8.01 7.26
C LEU A 157 15.27 -6.76 7.83
N LEU A 158 15.98 -6.93 8.94
CA LEU A 158 16.72 -5.82 9.56
C LEU A 158 17.69 -5.17 8.56
N GLY A 159 17.70 -3.85 8.55
CA GLY A 159 18.50 -3.06 7.62
C GLY A 159 17.80 -2.71 6.31
N TYR A 160 16.67 -3.38 5.99
CA TYR A 160 15.90 -3.11 4.77
C TYR A 160 14.57 -2.44 5.06
N VAL A 161 14.09 -2.50 6.28
CA VAL A 161 12.75 -2.05 6.68
C VAL A 161 12.87 -1.07 7.85
N THR A 162 12.08 0.00 7.79
CA THR A 162 11.97 0.97 8.88
C THR A 162 10.64 0.76 9.58
N LEU A 163 10.67 0.60 10.90
CA LEU A 163 9.45 0.53 11.70
C LEU A 163 8.89 1.93 11.89
N LEU A 164 7.60 2.08 11.63
CA LEU A 164 6.90 3.33 11.89
C LEU A 164 6.78 3.55 13.40
N GLN A 165 6.88 4.80 13.80
CA GLN A 165 6.65 5.22 15.18
C GLN A 165 5.17 5.53 15.38
N ASP A 166 4.78 5.84 16.61
CA ASP A 166 3.40 6.26 16.92
C ASP A 166 3.13 7.71 16.50
N SER A 167 4.19 8.48 16.23
CA SER A 167 4.07 9.87 15.78
C SER A 167 5.31 10.28 15.01
N ASN A 168 5.24 11.39 14.29
CA ASN A 168 6.37 12.03 13.62
C ASN A 168 7.02 11.17 12.53
N ASN A 169 6.19 10.44 11.78
CA ASN A 169 6.67 9.61 10.67
C ASN A 169 6.79 10.39 9.35
N GLU A 170 6.15 11.53 9.26
CA GLU A 170 5.90 12.25 8.01
C GLU A 170 7.18 12.66 7.30
N GLU A 171 8.12 13.28 8.01
CA GLU A 171 9.37 13.73 7.40
C GLU A 171 10.20 12.56 6.90
N ASP A 172 10.22 11.47 7.66
CA ASP A 172 11.01 10.30 7.32
C ASP A 172 10.48 9.63 6.03
N VAL A 173 9.18 9.58 5.89
CA VAL A 173 8.55 9.03 4.68
C VAL A 173 8.71 9.99 3.50
N LEU A 174 8.41 11.28 3.71
CA LEU A 174 8.41 12.27 2.63
C LEU A 174 9.77 12.43 1.95
N LYS A 175 10.86 12.28 2.70
CA LYS A 175 12.19 12.46 2.09
C LYS A 175 12.54 11.42 1.04
N TYR A 176 11.84 10.29 1.03
CA TYR A 176 12.04 9.24 0.03
C TYR A 176 11.04 9.29 -1.13
N ILE A 177 10.08 10.20 -1.07
CA ILE A 177 9.11 10.36 -2.14
C ILE A 177 9.61 11.47 -3.07
N HIS A 178 9.76 11.09 -4.32
CA HIS A 178 10.17 12.04 -5.36
C HIS A 178 8.91 12.70 -5.93
N ALA A 179 8.56 13.79 -5.33
CA ALA A 179 7.37 14.54 -5.70
C ALA A 179 7.71 15.76 -6.55
#